data_2f1b1907edae57913c66298dc08ef443
#
_entry.id   2f1b1907edae57913c66298dc08ef443
#
_cell.length_a   1.000
_cell.length_b   1.000
_cell.length_c   1.000
_cell.angle_alpha   90.00
_cell.angle_beta   90.00
_cell.angle_gamma   90.00
#
_symmetry.space_group_name_H-M   'P 1'
#
loop_
_entity.id
_entity.type
_entity.pdbx_description
1 polymer ?
#
loop_
_entity_poly.entity_id
_entity_poly.type
_entity_poly.pdbx_seq_one_letter_code
_entity_poly.pdbx_strand_id
1 'polypeptide(L)'
;LTQGQGDALAAITAKMDVAGPGEAENVVVVDGITGSGKTEVYLRAIERCLGEGKSACVLVPEIALTPQTVGRFRARFGDDVAVLHSRLSTGERFDQWDIVRQGAARVVIGTRSALFAPLRDLGLIIIDEEHENSYKQDSSPRYDARQVALKLSQLRGAVLVLGSATPSITTLA
;
A
#
# COMPACT_ATOMS: atom_id res chain seq x y z
N LEU A 1 -17.83 -11.41 1.63
CA LEU A 1 -16.80 -11.17 2.67
C LEU A 1 -17.13 -11.96 3.93
N THR A 2 -16.11 -12.46 4.60
CA THR A 2 -16.27 -12.96 5.97
C THR A 2 -16.52 -11.79 6.91
N GLN A 3 -16.96 -12.06 8.14
CA GLN A 3 -17.16 -11.03 9.14
C GLN A 3 -15.83 -10.30 9.44
N GLY A 4 -14.73 -11.05 9.58
CA GLY A 4 -13.43 -10.45 9.84
C GLY A 4 -12.98 -9.50 8.71
N GLN A 5 -13.19 -9.91 7.47
CA GLN A 5 -12.90 -9.06 6.31
C GLN A 5 -13.78 -7.81 6.30
N GLY A 6 -15.07 -7.97 6.58
CA GLY A 6 -16.00 -6.85 6.65
C GLY A 6 -15.65 -5.87 7.74
N ASP A 7 -15.25 -6.35 8.92
CA ASP A 7 -14.84 -5.51 10.04
C ASP A 7 -13.54 -4.73 9.69
N ALA A 8 -12.58 -5.39 9.06
CA ALA A 8 -11.34 -4.74 8.63
C ALA A 8 -11.62 -3.65 7.60
N LEU A 9 -12.45 -3.94 6.61
CA LEU A 9 -12.81 -2.96 5.60
C LEU A 9 -13.57 -1.77 6.21
N ALA A 10 -14.47 -2.04 7.13
CA ALA A 10 -15.21 -0.97 7.82
C ALA A 10 -14.26 -0.06 8.61
N ALA A 11 -13.26 -0.62 9.28
CA ALA A 11 -12.27 0.16 10.01
C ALA A 11 -11.45 1.06 9.07
N ILE A 12 -11.04 0.53 7.93
CA ILE A 12 -10.29 1.30 6.93
C ILE A 12 -11.14 2.44 6.37
N THR A 13 -12.38 2.15 5.97
CA THR A 13 -13.24 3.17 5.36
C THR A 13 -13.64 4.24 6.36
N ALA A 14 -13.83 3.89 7.63
CA ALA A 14 -14.09 4.86 8.69
C ALA A 14 -12.91 5.83 8.86
N LYS A 15 -11.68 5.34 8.80
CA LYS A 15 -10.49 6.20 8.83
C LYS A 15 -10.39 7.07 7.58
N MET A 16 -10.73 6.54 6.41
CA MET A 16 -10.71 7.32 5.18
C MET A 16 -11.69 8.50 5.23
N ASP A 17 -12.82 8.33 5.91
CA ASP A 17 -13.82 9.39 6.03
C ASP A 17 -13.34 10.59 6.87
N VAL A 18 -12.40 10.37 7.79
CA VAL A 18 -11.93 11.41 8.72
C VAL A 18 -10.46 11.76 8.55
N ALA A 19 -9.72 11.04 7.70
CA ALA A 19 -8.29 11.27 7.53
C ALA A 19 -8.02 12.64 6.90
N GLY A 20 -7.01 13.31 7.42
CA GLY A 20 -6.56 14.59 6.89
C GLY A 20 -5.12 14.85 7.27
N PRO A 21 -4.45 15.82 6.61
CA PRO A 21 -3.07 16.15 6.92
C PRO A 21 -2.93 16.56 8.39
N GLY A 22 -1.85 16.08 9.01
CA GLY A 22 -1.56 16.39 10.41
C GLY A 22 -2.21 15.45 11.42
N GLU A 23 -3.13 14.60 11.01
CA GLU A 23 -3.75 13.62 11.89
C GLU A 23 -2.75 12.52 12.24
N ALA A 24 -2.54 12.30 13.54
CA ALA A 24 -1.56 11.32 14.01
C ALA A 24 -2.04 9.87 13.94
N GLU A 25 -3.35 9.66 13.78
CA GLU A 25 -3.97 8.34 13.92
C GLU A 25 -4.64 7.81 12.66
N ASN A 26 -4.04 8.05 11.49
CA ASN A 26 -4.55 7.51 10.23
C ASN A 26 -4.07 6.07 9.96
N VAL A 27 -3.88 5.28 11.01
CA VAL A 27 -3.31 3.92 10.90
C VAL A 27 -4.35 2.88 11.28
N VAL A 28 -4.47 1.85 10.45
CA VAL A 28 -5.32 0.68 10.71
C VAL A 28 -4.46 -0.58 10.61
N VAL A 29 -4.52 -1.43 11.62
CA VAL A 29 -3.83 -2.73 11.60
C VAL A 29 -4.84 -3.81 11.22
N VAL A 30 -4.53 -4.59 10.18
CA VAL A 30 -5.33 -5.72 9.74
C VAL A 30 -4.59 -7.00 10.08
N ASP A 31 -5.09 -7.76 11.04
CA ASP A 31 -4.47 -9.00 11.47
C ASP A 31 -5.52 -10.12 11.58
N GLY A 32 -5.05 -11.34 11.83
CA GLY A 32 -5.91 -12.50 12.00
C GLY A 32 -6.58 -12.99 10.74
N ILE A 33 -6.38 -12.32 9.61
CA ILE A 33 -6.88 -12.75 8.30
C ILE A 33 -5.68 -13.25 7.50
N THR A 34 -5.74 -14.52 7.03
CA THR A 34 -4.61 -15.12 6.33
C THR A 34 -4.86 -15.22 4.83
N GLY A 35 -3.75 -15.34 4.08
CA GLY A 35 -3.80 -15.63 2.66
C GLY A 35 -4.53 -14.58 1.84
N SER A 36 -5.34 -15.04 0.89
CA SER A 36 -6.06 -14.19 -0.05
C SER A 36 -7.14 -13.33 0.61
N GLY A 37 -7.51 -13.63 1.86
CA GLY A 37 -8.51 -12.84 2.59
C GLY A 37 -8.10 -11.41 2.82
N LYS A 38 -6.84 -11.17 3.20
CA LYS A 38 -6.32 -9.81 3.35
C LYS A 38 -6.32 -9.06 2.01
N THR A 39 -5.92 -9.73 0.95
CA THR A 39 -5.85 -9.12 -0.38
C THR A 39 -7.22 -8.61 -0.83
N GLU A 40 -8.28 -9.36 -0.58
CA GLU A 40 -9.62 -8.90 -0.93
C GLU A 40 -10.01 -7.63 -0.18
N VAL A 41 -9.64 -7.52 1.10
CA VAL A 41 -9.85 -6.29 1.88
C VAL A 41 -9.09 -5.12 1.24
N TYR A 42 -7.84 -5.35 0.86
CA TYR A 42 -7.02 -4.30 0.21
C TYR A 42 -7.64 -3.85 -1.10
N LEU A 43 -8.08 -4.78 -1.94
CA LEU A 43 -8.67 -4.47 -3.24
C LEU A 43 -9.93 -3.61 -3.08
N ARG A 44 -10.77 -3.94 -2.11
CA ARG A 44 -11.99 -3.16 -1.85
C ARG A 44 -11.69 -1.77 -1.29
N ALA A 45 -10.70 -1.66 -0.41
CA ALA A 45 -10.26 -0.37 0.10
C ALA A 45 -9.71 0.52 -1.03
N ILE A 46 -8.94 -0.05 -1.93
CA ILE A 46 -8.40 0.66 -3.09
C ILE A 46 -9.53 1.12 -4.01
N GLU A 47 -10.53 0.26 -4.27
CA GLU A 47 -11.68 0.65 -5.08
C GLU A 47 -12.36 1.89 -4.54
N ARG A 48 -12.57 1.95 -3.23
CA ARG A 48 -13.16 3.12 -2.60
C ARG A 48 -12.27 4.34 -2.75
N CYS A 49 -10.96 4.17 -2.54
CA CYS A 49 -9.99 5.26 -2.67
C CYS A 49 -10.02 5.86 -4.08
N LEU A 50 -10.01 5.01 -5.11
CA LEU A 50 -10.10 5.46 -6.50
C LEU A 50 -11.43 6.14 -6.79
N GLY A 51 -12.53 5.64 -6.21
CA GLY A 51 -13.84 6.25 -6.35
C GLY A 51 -13.93 7.66 -5.78
N GLU A 52 -13.06 7.99 -4.83
CA GLU A 52 -12.95 9.34 -4.26
C GLU A 52 -11.97 10.23 -5.05
N GLY A 53 -11.45 9.75 -6.17
CA GLY A 53 -10.49 10.50 -6.99
C GLY A 53 -9.07 10.50 -6.44
N LYS A 54 -8.75 9.58 -5.53
CA LYS A 54 -7.44 9.50 -4.90
C LYS A 54 -6.65 8.31 -5.43
N SER A 55 -5.38 8.22 -5.06
CA SER A 55 -4.49 7.14 -5.46
C SER A 55 -4.07 6.29 -4.28
N ALA A 56 -3.53 5.11 -4.58
CA ALA A 56 -3.14 4.13 -3.57
C ALA A 56 -1.75 3.54 -3.87
N CYS A 57 -1.00 3.28 -2.82
CA CYS A 57 0.29 2.62 -2.89
C CYS A 57 0.25 1.34 -2.05
N VAL A 58 0.64 0.22 -2.63
CA VAL A 58 0.69 -1.08 -1.96
C VAL A 58 2.10 -1.59 -1.94
N LEU A 59 2.62 -1.84 -0.75
CA LEU A 59 3.94 -2.44 -0.56
C LEU A 59 3.80 -3.90 -0.15
N VAL A 60 4.54 -4.77 -0.83
CA VAL A 60 4.62 -6.19 -0.50
C VAL A 60 6.09 -6.59 -0.41
N PRO A 61 6.43 -7.65 0.35
CA PRO A 61 7.78 -8.21 0.30
C PRO A 61 8.11 -8.70 -1.10
N GLU A 62 9.39 -8.67 -1.49
CA GLU A 62 9.78 -9.15 -2.82
C GLU A 62 9.30 -10.57 -3.11
N ILE A 63 9.35 -11.45 -2.11
CA ILE A 63 8.88 -12.84 -2.27
C ILE A 63 7.38 -12.94 -2.56
N ALA A 64 6.61 -11.92 -2.19
CA ALA A 64 5.17 -11.87 -2.40
C ALA A 64 4.78 -11.17 -3.71
N LEU A 65 5.71 -10.47 -4.35
CA LEU A 65 5.44 -9.76 -5.60
C LEU A 65 5.56 -10.72 -6.79
N THR A 66 4.62 -11.64 -6.87
CA THR A 66 4.55 -12.68 -7.90
C THR A 66 3.66 -12.25 -9.05
N PRO A 67 3.75 -12.90 -10.23
CA PRO A 67 2.80 -12.64 -11.32
C PRO A 67 1.34 -12.85 -10.92
N GLN A 68 1.06 -13.80 -10.03
CA GLN A 68 -0.30 -14.03 -9.53
C GLN A 68 -0.79 -12.86 -8.69
N THR A 69 0.05 -12.32 -7.81
CA THR A 69 -0.31 -11.16 -7.00
C THR A 69 -0.57 -9.94 -7.87
N VAL A 70 0.35 -9.65 -8.78
CA VAL A 70 0.18 -8.54 -9.73
C VAL A 70 -1.07 -8.74 -10.57
N GLY A 71 -1.30 -9.98 -11.03
CA GLY A 71 -2.48 -10.32 -11.85
C GLY A 71 -3.79 -10.05 -11.14
N ARG A 72 -3.88 -10.27 -9.84
CA ARG A 72 -5.07 -9.96 -9.06
C ARG A 72 -5.39 -8.47 -9.06
N PHE A 73 -4.35 -7.64 -8.90
CA PHE A 73 -4.53 -6.19 -8.95
C PHE A 73 -4.91 -5.72 -10.36
N ARG A 74 -4.25 -6.25 -11.39
CA ARG A 74 -4.57 -5.89 -12.78
C ARG A 74 -5.95 -6.38 -13.21
N ALA A 75 -6.40 -7.52 -12.72
CA ALA A 75 -7.75 -8.01 -13.00
C ALA A 75 -8.82 -7.07 -12.46
N ARG A 76 -8.52 -6.38 -11.35
CA ARG A 76 -9.46 -5.50 -10.67
C ARG A 76 -9.38 -4.07 -11.20
N PHE A 77 -8.19 -3.57 -11.49
CA PHE A 77 -7.94 -2.16 -11.79
C PHE A 77 -7.40 -1.91 -13.19
N GLY A 78 -7.07 -2.96 -13.95
CA GLY A 78 -6.62 -2.83 -15.34
C GLY A 78 -5.36 -1.98 -15.47
N ASP A 79 -5.40 -0.99 -16.34
CA ASP A 79 -4.26 -0.13 -16.65
C ASP A 79 -3.97 0.92 -15.56
N ASP A 80 -4.83 1.02 -14.54
CA ASP A 80 -4.54 1.88 -13.38
C ASP A 80 -3.40 1.37 -12.50
N VAL A 81 -2.88 0.15 -12.76
CA VAL A 81 -1.83 -0.47 -11.94
C VAL A 81 -0.47 -0.28 -12.56
N ALA A 82 0.45 0.31 -11.81
CA ALA A 82 1.88 0.35 -12.11
C ALA A 82 2.62 -0.56 -11.13
N VAL A 83 3.65 -1.25 -11.60
CA VAL A 83 4.44 -2.18 -10.79
C VAL A 83 5.87 -1.67 -10.69
N LEU A 84 6.37 -1.52 -9.46
CA LEU A 84 7.74 -1.05 -9.21
C LEU A 84 8.47 -2.02 -8.30
N HIS A 85 9.57 -2.59 -8.80
CA HIS A 85 10.43 -3.47 -8.01
C HIS A 85 11.88 -3.40 -8.50
N SER A 86 12.79 -3.98 -7.73
CA SER A 86 14.23 -3.87 -7.97
C SER A 86 14.72 -4.59 -9.24
N ARG A 87 13.94 -5.55 -9.75
CA ARG A 87 14.31 -6.34 -10.94
C ARG A 87 13.93 -5.69 -12.26
N LEU A 88 13.24 -4.55 -12.23
CA LEU A 88 12.97 -3.79 -13.45
C LEU A 88 14.27 -3.20 -14.00
N SER A 89 14.42 -3.21 -15.32
CA SER A 89 15.48 -2.47 -15.98
C SER A 89 15.28 -0.96 -15.76
N THR A 90 16.31 -0.16 -16.03
CA THR A 90 16.19 1.30 -15.92
C THR A 90 15.08 1.85 -16.80
N GLY A 91 14.97 1.34 -18.05
CA GLY A 91 13.91 1.77 -18.96
C GLY A 91 12.53 1.37 -18.50
N GLU A 92 12.36 0.12 -18.02
CA GLU A 92 11.08 -0.35 -17.49
C GLU A 92 10.65 0.46 -16.27
N ARG A 93 11.60 0.75 -15.38
CA ARG A 93 11.33 1.55 -14.18
C ARG A 93 10.90 2.96 -14.57
N PHE A 94 11.57 3.57 -15.54
CA PHE A 94 11.23 4.89 -16.05
C PHE A 94 9.80 4.89 -16.61
N ASP A 95 9.45 3.89 -17.41
CA ASP A 95 8.12 3.80 -18.02
C ASP A 95 7.03 3.70 -16.96
N GLN A 96 7.22 2.84 -15.94
CA GLN A 96 6.26 2.71 -14.85
C GLN A 96 6.14 4.00 -14.04
N TRP A 97 7.26 4.63 -13.73
CA TRP A 97 7.30 5.88 -13.01
C TRP A 97 6.57 6.99 -13.76
N ASP A 98 6.76 7.04 -15.08
CA ASP A 98 6.19 8.08 -15.93
C ASP A 98 4.66 7.98 -16.01
N ILE A 99 4.10 6.77 -16.12
CA ILE A 99 2.64 6.62 -16.14
C ILE A 99 2.01 7.00 -14.79
N VAL A 100 2.73 6.80 -13.69
CA VAL A 100 2.29 7.25 -12.37
C VAL A 100 2.34 8.78 -12.30
N ARG A 101 3.45 9.37 -12.72
CA ARG A 101 3.65 10.81 -12.72
C ARG A 101 2.58 11.54 -13.54
N GLN A 102 2.20 10.97 -14.66
CA GLN A 102 1.17 11.55 -15.53
C GLN A 102 -0.25 11.36 -15.01
N GLY A 103 -0.44 10.56 -13.95
CA GLY A 103 -1.75 10.25 -13.42
C GLY A 103 -2.51 9.17 -14.21
N ALA A 104 -1.85 8.49 -15.14
CA ALA A 104 -2.45 7.41 -15.92
C ALA A 104 -2.59 6.13 -15.10
N ALA A 105 -1.72 5.92 -14.10
CA ALA A 105 -1.84 4.83 -13.15
C ALA A 105 -2.00 5.42 -11.75
N ARG A 106 -3.07 5.05 -11.07
CA ARG A 106 -3.39 5.55 -9.72
C ARG A 106 -3.15 4.53 -8.63
N VAL A 107 -2.77 3.31 -8.98
CA VAL A 107 -2.42 2.25 -8.03
C VAL A 107 -1.01 1.80 -8.33
N VAL A 108 -0.14 1.91 -7.33
CA VAL A 108 1.23 1.38 -7.43
C VAL A 108 1.34 0.18 -6.52
N ILE A 109 1.80 -0.94 -7.05
CA ILE A 109 2.17 -2.11 -6.26
C ILE A 109 3.66 -2.37 -6.45
N GLY A 110 4.36 -2.59 -5.35
CA GLY A 110 5.78 -2.83 -5.44
C GLY A 110 6.41 -3.15 -4.11
N THR A 111 7.73 -3.14 -4.11
CA THR A 111 8.53 -3.32 -2.90
C THR A 111 8.79 -1.95 -2.27
N ARG A 112 9.65 -1.88 -1.26
CA ARG A 112 9.82 -0.67 -0.44
C ARG A 112 10.01 0.63 -1.24
N SER A 113 10.70 0.58 -2.37
CA SER A 113 10.97 1.79 -3.17
C SER A 113 9.73 2.33 -3.89
N ALA A 114 8.68 1.53 -4.02
CA ALA A 114 7.42 1.98 -4.63
C ALA A 114 6.77 3.12 -3.84
N LEU A 115 7.11 3.24 -2.56
CA LEU A 115 6.60 4.30 -1.70
C LEU A 115 6.96 5.70 -2.19
N PHE A 116 8.04 5.83 -2.96
CA PHE A 116 8.49 7.10 -3.48
C PHE A 116 7.91 7.45 -4.85
N ALA A 117 7.02 6.61 -5.38
CA ALA A 117 6.37 6.89 -6.66
C ALA A 117 5.59 8.20 -6.61
N PRO A 118 5.58 9.00 -7.67
CA PRO A 118 4.95 10.32 -7.68
C PRO A 118 3.43 10.24 -7.85
N LEU A 119 2.77 9.56 -6.93
CA LEU A 119 1.31 9.46 -6.93
C LEU A 119 0.67 10.80 -6.59
N ARG A 120 -0.38 11.15 -7.34
CA ARG A 120 -1.19 12.34 -7.09
C ARG A 120 -2.32 12.00 -6.13
N ASP A 121 -2.63 12.92 -5.23
CA ASP A 121 -3.76 12.77 -4.29
C ASP A 121 -3.73 11.42 -3.57
N LEU A 122 -2.59 11.08 -2.98
CA LEU A 122 -2.41 9.83 -2.26
C LEU A 122 -3.39 9.76 -1.09
N GLY A 123 -4.24 8.74 -1.09
CA GLY A 123 -5.26 8.57 -0.06
C GLY A 123 -5.13 7.28 0.74
N LEU A 124 -4.33 6.33 0.27
CA LEU A 124 -4.20 5.03 0.90
C LEU A 124 -2.80 4.47 0.69
N ILE A 125 -2.19 4.00 1.78
CA ILE A 125 -0.92 3.27 1.74
C ILE A 125 -1.16 1.95 2.44
N ILE A 126 -0.83 0.84 1.79
CA ILE A 126 -0.96 -0.49 2.35
C ILE A 126 0.43 -1.13 2.41
N ILE A 127 0.80 -1.63 3.58
CA ILE A 127 2.02 -2.41 3.76
C ILE A 127 1.61 -3.80 4.21
N ASP A 128 1.70 -4.77 3.30
CA ASP A 128 1.39 -6.16 3.63
C ASP A 128 2.60 -6.83 4.27
N GLU A 129 2.35 -7.78 5.18
CA GLU A 129 3.40 -8.45 5.95
C GLU A 129 4.34 -7.43 6.60
N GLU A 130 3.79 -6.51 7.39
CA GLU A 130 4.49 -5.34 7.93
C GLU A 130 5.70 -5.69 8.81
N HIS A 131 5.76 -6.93 9.32
CA HIS A 131 6.87 -7.43 10.13
C HIS A 131 8.10 -7.80 9.30
N GLU A 132 8.00 -7.81 7.97
CA GLU A 132 9.06 -8.30 7.09
C GLU A 132 10.27 -7.38 7.08
N ASN A 133 11.47 -7.95 7.25
CA ASN A 133 12.71 -7.16 7.32
C ASN A 133 13.09 -6.50 5.99
N SER A 134 12.55 -6.99 4.87
CA SER A 134 12.83 -6.42 3.54
C SER A 134 12.39 -4.95 3.41
N TYR A 135 11.56 -4.45 4.33
CA TYR A 135 11.17 -3.04 4.34
C TYR A 135 12.26 -2.11 4.88
N LYS A 136 13.29 -2.66 5.51
CA LYS A 136 14.45 -1.88 5.95
C LYS A 136 15.50 -1.84 4.86
N GLN A 137 16.01 -0.66 4.55
CA GLN A 137 17.17 -0.49 3.70
C GLN A 137 18.38 -0.19 4.58
N ASP A 138 19.33 -1.13 4.63
CA ASP A 138 20.53 -0.98 5.47
C ASP A 138 21.67 -0.24 4.76
N SER A 139 21.61 -0.17 3.42
CA SER A 139 22.56 0.60 2.63
C SER A 139 22.15 2.07 2.56
N SER A 140 23.10 2.97 2.28
CA SER A 140 22.81 4.40 2.18
C SER A 140 21.96 4.73 0.95
N PRO A 141 20.90 5.56 1.09
CA PRO A 141 20.38 6.13 2.34
C PRO A 141 19.63 5.08 3.15
N ARG A 142 19.87 5.02 4.45
CA ARG A 142 19.18 4.08 5.33
C ARG A 142 17.77 4.56 5.62
N TYR A 143 16.79 3.67 5.50
CA TYR A 143 15.43 3.98 5.88
C TYR A 143 14.62 2.70 6.13
N ASP A 144 13.54 2.84 6.87
CA ASP A 144 12.53 1.79 7.02
C ASP A 144 11.26 2.31 6.34
N ALA A 145 10.78 1.56 5.34
CA ALA A 145 9.61 1.97 4.56
C ALA A 145 8.38 2.20 5.43
N ARG A 146 8.26 1.45 6.54
CA ARG A 146 7.11 1.61 7.46
C ARG A 146 7.12 2.98 8.13
N GLN A 147 8.28 3.48 8.51
CA GLN A 147 8.41 4.81 9.11
C GLN A 147 8.17 5.92 8.08
N VAL A 148 8.68 5.75 6.88
CA VAL A 148 8.43 6.69 5.78
C VAL A 148 6.94 6.72 5.43
N ALA A 149 6.29 5.57 5.38
CA ALA A 149 4.86 5.48 5.10
C ALA A 149 4.03 6.20 6.17
N LEU A 150 4.40 6.03 7.44
CA LEU A 150 3.73 6.75 8.54
C LEU A 150 3.86 8.26 8.37
N LYS A 151 5.05 8.73 8.03
CA LYS A 151 5.29 10.16 7.80
C LYS A 151 4.48 10.67 6.61
N LEU A 152 4.45 9.94 5.51
CA LEU A 152 3.64 10.31 4.35
C LEU A 152 2.15 10.33 4.68
N SER A 153 1.68 9.36 5.46
CA SER A 153 0.31 9.32 5.93
C SER A 153 -0.06 10.61 6.67
N GLN A 154 0.81 11.05 7.57
CA GLN A 154 0.60 12.29 8.33
C GLN A 154 0.65 13.53 7.43
N LEU A 155 1.61 13.59 6.51
CA LEU A 155 1.79 14.75 5.63
C LEU A 155 0.70 14.86 4.57
N ARG A 156 0.24 13.74 4.02
CA ARG A 156 -0.69 13.70 2.89
C ARG A 156 -2.13 13.45 3.31
N GLY A 157 -2.36 13.14 4.58
CA GLY A 157 -3.70 12.75 5.04
C GLY A 157 -4.16 11.41 4.49
N ALA A 158 -3.23 10.54 4.13
CA ALA A 158 -3.53 9.20 3.63
C ALA A 158 -3.71 8.22 4.79
N VAL A 159 -4.60 7.24 4.62
CA VAL A 159 -4.74 6.15 5.59
C VAL A 159 -3.64 5.13 5.35
N LEU A 160 -2.97 4.73 6.42
CA LEU A 160 -1.94 3.70 6.40
C LEU A 160 -2.52 2.39 6.94
N VAL A 161 -2.53 1.36 6.11
CA VAL A 161 -3.00 0.02 6.49
C VAL A 161 -1.78 -0.88 6.64
N LEU A 162 -1.65 -1.47 7.82
CA LEU A 162 -0.58 -2.42 8.12
C LEU A 162 -1.20 -3.82 8.20
N GLY A 163 -0.86 -4.68 7.25
CA GLY A 163 -1.36 -6.04 7.19
C GLY A 163 -0.35 -7.01 7.77
N SER A 164 -0.80 -7.90 8.63
CA SER A 164 0.06 -8.92 9.21
C SER A 164 -0.78 -10.12 9.68
N ALA A 165 -0.25 -11.32 9.46
CA ALA A 165 -0.80 -12.51 10.10
C ALA A 165 -0.41 -12.55 11.57
N THR A 166 0.76 -12.00 11.91
CA THR A 166 1.28 -11.91 13.28
C THR A 166 1.87 -10.51 13.47
N PRO A 167 1.15 -9.55 14.08
CA PRO A 167 1.62 -8.18 14.25
C PRO A 167 2.94 -8.14 15.02
N SER A 168 3.82 -7.21 14.66
CA SER A 168 5.06 -7.00 15.39
C SER A 168 4.77 -6.29 16.73
N ILE A 169 5.68 -6.46 17.70
CA ILE A 169 5.56 -5.79 18.99
C ILE A 169 5.57 -4.28 18.84
N THR A 170 6.38 -3.77 17.91
CA THR A 170 6.46 -2.34 17.64
C THR A 170 5.16 -1.77 17.07
N THR A 171 4.43 -2.56 16.31
CA THR A 171 3.13 -2.16 15.77
C THR A 171 2.07 -2.12 16.87
N LEU A 172 2.14 -3.05 17.83
CA LEU A 172 1.18 -3.13 18.94
C LEU A 172 1.43 -2.07 20.01
N ALA A 173 2.64 -1.61 20.12
CA ALA A 173 3.01 -0.56 21.07
C ALA A 173 2.67 0.81 20.50
#